data_3bff96385e1dfc444818b25ad3937d7a
#
_entry.id   3bff96385e1dfc444818b25ad3937d7a
#
_cell.length_a   1.000
_cell.length_b   1.000
_cell.length_c   1.000
_cell.angle_alpha   90.00
_cell.angle_beta   90.00
_cell.angle_gamma   90.00
#
_symmetry.space_group_name_H-M   'P 1'
#
loop_
_entity.id
_entity.type
_entity.pdbx_description
1 polymer ?
#
loop_
_entity_poly.entity_id
_entity_poly.type
_entity_poly.pdbx_seq_one_letter_code
_entity_poly.pdbx_strand_id
1 'polypeptide(L)'
;MLPVENIYEHDENILTYQKRLEEEIASTYKLIGEKQKFEDIFKDYDNDPLYIEKLKELSNKYAFIRRVRGDGNCFFRAFAFSYFEYLSNHKLQIDKFLSVCKDYKSQLINSGTSDYILEDFYQSVETSLISIRDNLPEGNLDEIFNDDGLSNYIVIYLRLITSRYLINNADFFQNFIEGYDNVENFCAQEVEVMNRESDHIHILALSSALSATILIEYLDRNLNPNNADNDVDNSSSNQISIKSSNQHTFGSDGNDDSPSQIYLLYKPGHYDIIYPKLT
;
A
#
# COMPACT_ATOMS: atom_id res chain seq x y z
N MET A 1 -44.44 1.74 0.69
CA MET A 1 -43.58 0.96 1.59
C MET A 1 -43.42 -0.41 0.96
N LEU A 2 -42.21 -0.79 0.51
CA LEU A 2 -41.93 -2.15 0.10
C LEU A 2 -41.94 -3.05 1.36
N PRO A 3 -42.41 -4.31 1.25
CA PRO A 3 -42.40 -5.23 2.39
C PRO A 3 -40.97 -5.44 2.87
N VAL A 4 -40.77 -5.48 4.18
CA VAL A 4 -39.44 -5.65 4.83
C VAL A 4 -38.75 -6.93 4.38
N GLU A 5 -39.48 -8.00 4.07
CA GLU A 5 -38.96 -9.26 3.55
C GLU A 5 -38.20 -9.10 2.22
N ASN A 6 -38.62 -8.20 1.34
CA ASN A 6 -37.94 -7.94 0.06
C ASN A 6 -36.57 -7.22 0.22
N ILE A 7 -36.36 -6.53 1.31
CA ILE A 7 -35.10 -5.82 1.58
C ILE A 7 -34.03 -6.84 2.01
N TYR A 8 -34.35 -7.76 2.90
CA TYR A 8 -33.43 -8.80 3.39
C TYR A 8 -33.02 -9.78 2.28
N GLU A 9 -33.94 -10.23 1.41
CA GLU A 9 -33.61 -11.05 0.25
C GLU A 9 -32.69 -10.33 -0.75
N HIS A 10 -32.84 -9.02 -0.90
CA HIS A 10 -32.01 -8.23 -1.78
C HIS A 10 -30.59 -8.10 -1.23
N ASP A 11 -30.45 -7.86 0.07
CA ASP A 11 -29.17 -7.77 0.76
C ASP A 11 -28.42 -9.12 0.77
N GLU A 12 -29.10 -10.24 1.00
CA GLU A 12 -28.51 -11.59 0.92
C GLU A 12 -28.00 -11.92 -0.50
N ASN A 13 -28.75 -11.50 -1.51
CA ASN A 13 -28.32 -11.67 -2.91
C ASN A 13 -27.08 -10.86 -3.26
N ILE A 14 -27.01 -9.59 -2.76
CA ILE A 14 -25.84 -8.74 -2.95
C ILE A 14 -24.60 -9.37 -2.28
N LEU A 15 -24.73 -9.77 -1.02
CA LEU A 15 -23.63 -10.42 -0.27
C LEU A 15 -23.16 -11.72 -0.95
N THR A 16 -24.10 -12.52 -1.44
CA THR A 16 -23.78 -13.76 -2.16
C THR A 16 -23.05 -13.47 -3.48
N TYR A 17 -23.47 -12.43 -4.19
CA TYR A 17 -22.81 -12.01 -5.43
C TYR A 17 -21.42 -11.46 -5.17
N GLN A 18 -21.24 -10.63 -4.14
CA GLN A 18 -19.93 -10.11 -3.73
C GLN A 18 -18.98 -11.25 -3.39
N LYS A 19 -19.42 -12.23 -2.59
CA LYS A 19 -18.62 -13.40 -2.23
C LYS A 19 -18.19 -14.22 -3.45
N ARG A 20 -19.08 -14.40 -4.44
CA ARG A 20 -18.72 -15.08 -5.69
C ARG A 20 -17.67 -14.32 -6.49
N LEU A 21 -17.79 -12.99 -6.57
CA LEU A 21 -16.77 -12.15 -7.25
C LEU A 21 -15.42 -12.24 -6.53
N GLU A 22 -15.41 -12.20 -5.21
CA GLU A 22 -14.18 -12.37 -4.41
C GLU A 22 -13.55 -13.74 -4.63
N GLU A 23 -14.36 -14.81 -4.65
CA GLU A 23 -13.90 -16.18 -4.94
C GLU A 23 -13.36 -16.30 -6.38
N GLU A 24 -13.99 -15.68 -7.37
CA GLU A 24 -13.54 -15.66 -8.77
C GLU A 24 -12.20 -14.92 -8.90
N ILE A 25 -12.08 -13.74 -8.28
CA ILE A 25 -10.84 -12.97 -8.23
C ILE A 25 -9.74 -13.79 -7.53
N ALA A 26 -10.07 -14.43 -6.40
CA ALA A 26 -9.12 -15.24 -5.64
C ALA A 26 -8.62 -16.45 -6.41
N SER A 27 -9.49 -17.08 -7.22
CA SER A 27 -9.11 -18.24 -8.06
C SER A 27 -8.28 -17.85 -9.28
N THR A 28 -8.43 -16.61 -9.77
CA THR A 28 -7.82 -16.15 -11.02
C THR A 28 -6.46 -15.47 -10.79
N TYR A 29 -6.32 -14.73 -9.69
CA TYR A 29 -5.15 -13.91 -9.43
C TYR A 29 -4.47 -14.29 -8.13
N LYS A 30 -3.14 -14.48 -8.17
CA LYS A 30 -2.30 -14.58 -6.98
C LYS A 30 -2.41 -13.30 -6.15
N LEU A 31 -2.20 -13.38 -4.83
CA LEU A 31 -2.12 -12.20 -3.96
C LEU A 31 -0.99 -11.26 -4.39
N ILE A 32 0.18 -11.83 -4.70
CA ILE A 32 1.32 -11.14 -5.32
C ILE A 32 1.69 -11.92 -6.59
N GLY A 33 1.64 -11.25 -7.73
CA GLY A 33 2.02 -11.81 -9.01
C GLY A 33 3.52 -12.00 -9.16
N GLU A 34 3.91 -12.71 -10.22
CA GLU A 34 5.31 -12.88 -10.57
C GLU A 34 5.93 -11.56 -11.03
N LYS A 35 7.24 -11.43 -10.85
CA LYS A 35 8.00 -10.29 -11.35
C LYS A 35 8.07 -10.37 -12.87
N GLN A 36 7.41 -9.44 -13.56
CA GLN A 36 7.34 -9.36 -15.02
C GLN A 36 7.97 -8.05 -15.52
N LYS A 37 8.28 -7.98 -16.81
CA LYS A 37 8.81 -6.76 -17.40
C LYS A 37 7.78 -5.64 -17.30
N PHE A 38 8.25 -4.40 -17.07
CA PHE A 38 7.35 -3.27 -16.94
C PHE A 38 6.53 -3.05 -18.23
N GLU A 39 7.10 -3.32 -19.40
CA GLU A 39 6.44 -3.17 -20.68
C GLU A 39 5.26 -4.14 -20.89
N ASP A 40 5.19 -5.25 -20.14
CA ASP A 40 4.10 -6.22 -20.28
C ASP A 40 2.72 -5.65 -19.87
N ILE A 41 2.70 -4.57 -19.07
CA ILE A 41 1.44 -3.90 -18.69
C ILE A 41 0.84 -3.04 -19.81
N PHE A 42 1.59 -2.71 -20.86
CA PHE A 42 1.10 -1.86 -21.96
C PHE A 42 -0.13 -2.45 -22.65
N LYS A 43 -0.21 -3.78 -22.72
CA LYS A 43 -1.33 -4.53 -23.30
C LYS A 43 -2.66 -4.25 -22.62
N ASP A 44 -2.65 -3.87 -21.35
CA ASP A 44 -3.87 -3.56 -20.60
C ASP A 44 -4.45 -2.19 -20.98
N TYR A 45 -3.66 -1.36 -21.67
CA TYR A 45 -3.98 0.03 -22.02
C TYR A 45 -3.92 0.31 -23.52
N ASP A 46 -3.92 -0.72 -24.37
CA ASP A 46 -3.77 -0.60 -25.84
C ASP A 46 -4.75 0.39 -26.48
N ASN A 47 -5.90 0.62 -25.87
CA ASN A 47 -6.94 1.53 -26.35
C ASN A 47 -6.92 2.92 -25.66
N ASP A 48 -5.93 3.22 -24.83
CA ASP A 48 -5.84 4.50 -24.11
C ASP A 48 -4.47 5.18 -24.36
N PRO A 49 -4.41 6.08 -25.39
CA PRO A 49 -3.16 6.74 -25.77
C PRO A 49 -2.49 7.53 -24.64
N LEU A 50 -3.29 8.11 -23.71
CA LEU A 50 -2.77 8.89 -22.59
C LEU A 50 -2.02 7.99 -21.60
N TYR A 51 -2.60 6.83 -21.25
CA TYR A 51 -1.93 5.85 -20.39
C TYR A 51 -0.68 5.29 -21.06
N ILE A 52 -0.72 5.01 -22.36
CA ILE A 52 0.43 4.52 -23.12
C ILE A 52 1.59 5.52 -23.10
N GLU A 53 1.32 6.83 -23.22
CA GLU A 53 2.37 7.87 -23.13
C GLU A 53 3.03 7.87 -21.75
N LYS A 54 2.24 7.89 -20.67
CA LYS A 54 2.75 7.82 -19.29
C LYS A 54 3.53 6.53 -19.02
N LEU A 55 3.02 5.39 -19.48
CA LEU A 55 3.71 4.11 -19.35
C LEU A 55 5.07 4.10 -20.08
N LYS A 56 5.19 4.76 -21.23
CA LYS A 56 6.48 4.92 -21.92
C LYS A 56 7.48 5.72 -21.09
N GLU A 57 7.03 6.81 -20.45
CA GLU A 57 7.90 7.59 -19.54
C GLU A 57 8.34 6.74 -18.35
N LEU A 58 7.42 6.02 -17.72
CA LEU A 58 7.72 5.14 -16.58
C LEU A 58 8.62 3.97 -16.98
N SER A 59 8.47 3.42 -18.18
CA SER A 59 9.32 2.35 -18.68
C SER A 59 10.79 2.77 -18.85
N ASN A 60 11.09 4.06 -18.93
CA ASN A 60 12.48 4.54 -18.89
C ASN A 60 13.10 4.45 -17.50
N LYS A 61 12.29 4.56 -16.44
CA LYS A 61 12.71 4.55 -15.04
C LYS A 61 12.66 3.15 -14.41
N TYR A 62 11.65 2.35 -14.78
CA TYR A 62 11.34 1.07 -14.15
C TYR A 62 11.54 -0.10 -15.11
N ALA A 63 12.17 -1.17 -14.59
CA ALA A 63 12.46 -2.38 -15.37
C ALA A 63 11.40 -3.46 -15.23
N PHE A 64 10.83 -3.59 -14.02
CA PHE A 64 9.91 -4.67 -13.70
C PHE A 64 8.73 -4.16 -12.88
N ILE A 65 7.66 -4.99 -12.86
CA ILE A 65 6.46 -4.80 -12.06
C ILE A 65 6.02 -6.15 -11.48
N ARG A 66 5.42 -6.12 -10.29
CA ARG A 66 4.59 -7.20 -9.75
C ARG A 66 3.18 -6.69 -9.54
N ARG A 67 2.21 -7.41 -10.06
CA ARG A 67 0.79 -7.11 -9.85
C ARG A 67 0.38 -7.59 -8.46
N VAL A 68 -0.40 -6.80 -7.79
CA VAL A 68 -1.00 -7.13 -6.49
C VAL A 68 -2.49 -7.35 -6.69
N ARG A 69 -3.10 -8.32 -5.98
CA ARG A 69 -4.54 -8.55 -6.08
C ARG A 69 -5.33 -7.32 -5.62
N GLY A 70 -6.32 -6.91 -6.41
CA GLY A 70 -7.20 -5.78 -6.11
C GLY A 70 -8.34 -6.19 -5.18
N ASP A 71 -8.04 -6.42 -3.92
CA ASP A 71 -8.98 -6.86 -2.87
C ASP A 71 -9.18 -5.82 -1.76
N GLY A 72 -8.84 -4.55 -2.02
CA GLY A 72 -8.85 -3.49 -1.01
C GLY A 72 -7.68 -3.53 -0.02
N ASN A 73 -6.85 -4.58 -0.05
CA ASN A 73 -5.65 -4.70 0.78
C ASN A 73 -4.36 -4.44 -0.01
N CYS A 74 -4.48 -4.08 -1.29
CA CYS A 74 -3.37 -4.01 -2.23
C CYS A 74 -2.24 -3.09 -1.76
N PHE A 75 -2.53 -1.94 -1.15
CA PHE A 75 -1.50 -1.04 -0.60
C PHE A 75 -0.70 -1.73 0.51
N PHE A 76 -1.38 -2.24 1.54
CA PHE A 76 -0.70 -2.87 2.68
C PHE A 76 0.08 -4.11 2.26
N ARG A 77 -0.46 -4.90 1.33
CA ARG A 77 0.21 -6.09 0.81
C ARG A 77 1.41 -5.74 -0.06
N ALA A 78 1.29 -4.73 -0.94
CA ALA A 78 2.40 -4.24 -1.75
C ALA A 78 3.52 -3.67 -0.88
N PHE A 79 3.15 -2.88 0.12
CA PHE A 79 4.08 -2.36 1.11
C PHE A 79 4.82 -3.48 1.83
N ALA A 80 4.08 -4.43 2.43
CA ALA A 80 4.66 -5.52 3.21
C ALA A 80 5.64 -6.36 2.36
N PHE A 81 5.22 -6.78 1.17
CA PHE A 81 6.08 -7.55 0.26
C PHE A 81 7.37 -6.78 -0.07
N SER A 82 7.24 -5.54 -0.52
CA SER A 82 8.39 -4.71 -0.92
C SER A 82 9.33 -4.43 0.25
N TYR A 83 8.77 -4.21 1.43
CA TYR A 83 9.58 -3.94 2.62
C TYR A 83 10.30 -5.20 3.11
N PHE A 84 9.66 -6.35 3.08
CA PHE A 84 10.29 -7.63 3.40
C PHE A 84 11.37 -8.00 2.36
N GLU A 85 11.13 -7.71 1.06
CA GLU A 85 12.13 -7.86 0.01
C GLU A 85 13.33 -6.93 0.25
N TYR A 86 13.09 -5.68 0.66
CA TYR A 86 14.16 -4.77 1.08
C TYR A 86 14.93 -5.32 2.29
N LEU A 87 14.24 -5.77 3.32
CA LEU A 87 14.85 -6.35 4.52
C LEU A 87 15.63 -7.63 4.23
N SER A 88 15.22 -8.44 3.26
CA SER A 88 15.94 -9.65 2.85
C SER A 88 17.37 -9.33 2.34
N ASN A 89 17.53 -8.16 1.74
CA ASN A 89 18.82 -7.63 1.27
C ASN A 89 19.56 -6.81 2.36
N HIS A 90 18.87 -6.44 3.45
CA HIS A 90 19.40 -5.60 4.53
C HIS A 90 19.14 -6.25 5.90
N LYS A 91 19.56 -7.50 6.06
CA LYS A 91 19.23 -8.37 7.20
C LYS A 91 19.53 -7.79 8.57
N LEU A 92 20.52 -6.92 8.69
CA LEU A 92 20.85 -6.20 9.92
C LEU A 92 19.73 -5.24 10.39
N GLN A 93 18.80 -4.88 9.50
CA GLN A 93 17.68 -4.02 9.85
C GLN A 93 16.46 -4.81 10.35
N ILE A 94 16.43 -6.14 10.17
CA ILE A 94 15.30 -6.98 10.58
C ILE A 94 15.05 -6.87 12.09
N ASP A 95 16.10 -6.98 12.91
CA ASP A 95 15.94 -6.92 14.37
C ASP A 95 15.44 -5.54 14.84
N LYS A 96 15.86 -4.45 14.18
CA LYS A 96 15.35 -3.12 14.43
C LYS A 96 13.86 -3.02 14.08
N PHE A 97 13.46 -3.54 12.93
CA PHE A 97 12.07 -3.55 12.51
C PHE A 97 11.18 -4.39 13.45
N LEU A 98 11.65 -5.57 13.83
CA LEU A 98 10.95 -6.43 14.81
C LEU A 98 10.80 -5.74 16.17
N SER A 99 11.80 -4.95 16.61
CA SER A 99 11.68 -4.14 17.83
C SER A 99 10.55 -3.11 17.72
N VAL A 100 10.47 -2.40 16.61
CA VAL A 100 9.37 -1.44 16.35
C VAL A 100 8.01 -2.15 16.34
N CYS A 101 7.90 -3.29 15.67
CA CYS A 101 6.68 -4.09 15.69
C CYS A 101 6.29 -4.50 17.12
N LYS A 102 7.23 -4.98 17.93
CA LYS A 102 6.99 -5.37 19.30
C LYS A 102 6.54 -4.20 20.18
N ASP A 103 7.08 -3.01 19.96
CA ASP A 103 6.67 -1.80 20.67
C ASP A 103 5.22 -1.44 20.34
N TYR A 104 4.81 -1.52 19.06
CA TYR A 104 3.42 -1.34 18.66
C TYR A 104 2.49 -2.42 19.23
N LYS A 105 2.93 -3.69 19.26
CA LYS A 105 2.18 -4.77 19.94
C LYS A 105 1.87 -4.38 21.39
N SER A 106 2.87 -3.91 22.13
CA SER A 106 2.71 -3.49 23.53
C SER A 106 1.75 -2.32 23.66
N GLN A 107 1.78 -1.34 22.76
CA GLN A 107 0.86 -0.21 22.76
C GLN A 107 -0.58 -0.65 22.46
N LEU A 108 -0.78 -1.58 21.53
CA LEU A 108 -2.10 -2.13 21.18
C LEU A 108 -2.71 -2.90 22.34
N ILE A 109 -1.94 -3.72 23.05
CA ILE A 109 -2.36 -4.43 24.26
C ILE A 109 -2.77 -3.41 25.34
N ASN A 110 -1.96 -2.39 25.59
CA ASN A 110 -2.25 -1.35 26.58
C ASN A 110 -3.49 -0.54 26.25
N SER A 111 -3.90 -0.47 24.97
CA SER A 111 -5.14 0.21 24.56
C SER A 111 -6.38 -0.70 24.57
N GLY A 112 -6.24 -1.96 25.01
CA GLY A 112 -7.37 -2.88 25.18
C GLY A 112 -7.53 -3.93 24.08
N THR A 113 -6.62 -3.99 23.09
CA THR A 113 -6.62 -5.08 22.09
C THR A 113 -6.26 -6.39 22.78
N SER A 114 -7.00 -7.47 22.48
CA SER A 114 -6.74 -8.79 23.05
C SER A 114 -5.36 -9.30 22.66
N ASP A 115 -4.51 -9.61 23.65
CA ASP A 115 -3.18 -10.17 23.41
C ASP A 115 -3.23 -11.49 22.62
N TYR A 116 -4.22 -12.35 22.91
CA TYR A 116 -4.37 -13.63 22.23
C TYR A 116 -4.58 -13.48 20.71
N ILE A 117 -5.41 -12.52 20.30
CA ILE A 117 -5.67 -12.26 18.87
C ILE A 117 -4.46 -11.58 18.20
N LEU A 118 -3.85 -10.64 18.92
CA LEU A 118 -2.73 -9.86 18.41
C LEU A 118 -1.47 -10.70 18.27
N GLU A 119 -1.32 -11.76 19.12
CA GLU A 119 -0.18 -12.68 19.07
C GLU A 119 -0.05 -13.34 17.70
N ASP A 120 -1.14 -13.88 17.14
CA ASP A 120 -1.12 -14.57 15.85
C ASP A 120 -0.66 -13.64 14.72
N PHE A 121 -1.12 -12.38 14.74
CA PHE A 121 -0.74 -11.40 13.73
C PHE A 121 0.73 -10.99 13.86
N TYR A 122 1.19 -10.73 15.09
CA TYR A 122 2.59 -10.39 15.35
C TYR A 122 3.53 -11.55 15.01
N GLN A 123 3.19 -12.79 15.41
CA GLN A 123 3.99 -13.98 15.11
C GLN A 123 4.14 -14.21 13.61
N SER A 124 3.11 -13.90 12.82
CA SER A 124 3.18 -14.02 11.37
C SER A 124 4.25 -13.09 10.77
N VAL A 125 4.39 -11.88 11.29
CA VAL A 125 5.47 -10.95 10.92
C VAL A 125 6.82 -11.45 11.43
N GLU A 126 6.90 -11.80 12.71
CA GLU A 126 8.15 -12.19 13.36
C GLU A 126 8.74 -13.46 12.74
N THR A 127 7.97 -14.52 12.63
CA THR A 127 8.42 -15.81 12.07
C THR A 127 8.83 -15.69 10.60
N SER A 128 8.07 -14.94 9.79
CA SER A 128 8.43 -14.69 8.40
C SER A 128 9.78 -13.97 8.28
N LEU A 129 10.00 -12.92 9.05
CA LEU A 129 11.26 -12.16 9.01
C LEU A 129 12.44 -12.93 9.58
N ILE A 130 12.24 -13.75 10.62
CA ILE A 130 13.28 -14.64 11.15
C ILE A 130 13.66 -15.67 10.09
N SER A 131 12.68 -16.29 9.42
CA SER A 131 12.94 -17.24 8.34
C SER A 131 13.70 -16.62 7.17
N ILE A 132 13.37 -15.38 6.80
CA ILE A 132 14.10 -14.60 5.78
C ILE A 132 15.54 -14.32 6.26
N ARG A 133 15.71 -13.86 7.49
CA ARG A 133 17.03 -13.54 8.07
C ARG A 133 17.96 -14.75 8.05
N ASP A 134 17.42 -15.88 8.46
CA ASP A 134 18.18 -17.12 8.65
C ASP A 134 18.27 -17.97 7.38
N ASN A 135 17.72 -17.51 6.24
CA ASN A 135 17.66 -18.18 4.94
C ASN A 135 16.99 -19.58 5.03
N LEU A 136 15.96 -19.69 5.82
CA LEU A 136 15.18 -20.92 5.90
C LEU A 136 14.28 -21.08 4.66
N PRO A 137 13.89 -22.30 4.28
CA PRO A 137 12.96 -22.53 3.16
C PRO A 137 11.66 -21.74 3.29
N GLU A 138 11.13 -21.63 4.51
CA GLU A 138 9.90 -20.90 4.85
C GLU A 138 10.06 -19.36 4.69
N GLY A 139 11.28 -18.86 4.47
CA GLY A 139 11.58 -17.45 4.19
C GLY A 139 11.39 -17.06 2.72
N ASN A 140 10.78 -17.90 1.89
CA ASN A 140 10.45 -17.57 0.51
C ASN A 140 9.31 -16.54 0.46
N LEU A 141 9.62 -15.32 -0.01
CA LEU A 141 8.67 -14.21 -0.08
C LEU A 141 7.44 -14.53 -0.94
N ASP A 142 7.62 -15.21 -2.07
CA ASP A 142 6.51 -15.56 -2.95
C ASP A 142 5.56 -16.57 -2.28
N GLU A 143 6.06 -17.45 -1.43
CA GLU A 143 5.24 -18.39 -0.65
C GLU A 143 4.54 -17.69 0.52
N ILE A 144 5.27 -16.87 1.31
CA ILE A 144 4.72 -16.10 2.42
C ILE A 144 3.54 -15.24 1.97
N PHE A 145 3.72 -14.49 0.88
CA PHE A 145 2.72 -13.52 0.44
C PHE A 145 1.64 -14.08 -0.47
N ASN A 146 1.74 -15.33 -0.90
CA ASN A 146 0.67 -16.05 -1.61
C ASN A 146 -0.01 -17.13 -0.75
N ASP A 147 0.39 -17.32 0.50
CA ASP A 147 -0.43 -17.97 1.51
C ASP A 147 -1.49 -16.98 2.02
N ASP A 148 -2.77 -17.27 1.81
CA ASP A 148 -3.87 -16.36 2.14
C ASP A 148 -3.94 -16.06 3.65
N GLY A 149 -3.66 -17.03 4.51
CA GLY A 149 -3.67 -16.85 5.97
C GLY A 149 -2.54 -15.96 6.43
N LEU A 150 -1.31 -16.33 6.07
CA LEU A 150 -0.10 -15.64 6.50
C LEU A 150 -0.03 -14.20 5.96
N SER A 151 -0.30 -14.04 4.65
CA SER A 151 -0.33 -12.72 4.00
C SER A 151 -1.37 -11.78 4.62
N ASN A 152 -2.58 -12.29 4.90
CA ASN A 152 -3.62 -11.48 5.51
C ASN A 152 -3.30 -11.14 6.98
N TYR A 153 -2.68 -12.03 7.74
CA TYR A 153 -2.26 -11.71 9.12
C TYR A 153 -1.20 -10.61 9.16
N ILE A 154 -0.24 -10.64 8.23
CA ILE A 154 0.74 -9.56 8.07
C ILE A 154 0.03 -8.24 7.73
N VAL A 155 -0.92 -8.25 6.79
CA VAL A 155 -1.71 -7.06 6.40
C VAL A 155 -2.51 -6.53 7.58
N ILE A 156 -3.21 -7.37 8.34
CA ILE A 156 -3.97 -6.96 9.53
C ILE A 156 -3.04 -6.28 10.53
N TYR A 157 -1.87 -6.87 10.78
CA TYR A 157 -0.92 -6.30 11.73
C TYR A 157 -0.45 -4.91 11.31
N LEU A 158 -0.16 -4.70 10.03
CA LEU A 158 0.23 -3.38 9.52
C LEU A 158 -0.92 -2.37 9.58
N ARG A 159 -2.16 -2.78 9.36
CA ARG A 159 -3.35 -1.93 9.56
C ARG A 159 -3.48 -1.48 11.01
N LEU A 160 -3.26 -2.39 11.96
CA LEU A 160 -3.28 -2.08 13.39
C LEU A 160 -2.15 -1.12 13.79
N ILE A 161 -0.93 -1.30 13.27
CA ILE A 161 0.17 -0.34 13.46
C ILE A 161 -0.21 1.04 12.93
N THR A 162 -0.79 1.09 11.72
CA THR A 162 -1.23 2.34 11.08
C THR A 162 -2.29 3.06 11.92
N SER A 163 -3.31 2.32 12.36
CA SER A 163 -4.35 2.82 13.26
C SER A 163 -3.74 3.38 14.56
N ARG A 164 -2.87 2.61 15.18
CA ARG A 164 -2.24 3.05 16.44
C ARG A 164 -1.39 4.30 16.27
N TYR A 165 -0.68 4.42 15.16
CA TYR A 165 0.08 5.63 14.85
C TYR A 165 -0.85 6.86 14.64
N LEU A 166 -1.94 6.70 13.90
CA LEU A 166 -2.94 7.76 13.70
C LEU A 166 -3.53 8.22 15.03
N ILE A 167 -3.95 7.30 15.90
CA ILE A 167 -4.52 7.60 17.20
C ILE A 167 -3.51 8.31 18.11
N ASN A 168 -2.25 7.84 18.12
CA ASN A 168 -1.20 8.47 18.92
C ASN A 168 -0.88 9.92 18.47
N ASN A 169 -1.20 10.25 17.22
CA ASN A 169 -0.96 11.58 16.62
C ASN A 169 -2.28 12.26 16.22
N ALA A 170 -3.36 11.99 16.97
CA ALA A 170 -4.73 12.44 16.66
C ALA A 170 -4.81 13.94 16.44
N ASP A 171 -4.13 14.76 17.25
CA ASP A 171 -4.13 16.23 17.14
C ASP A 171 -3.72 16.71 15.74
N PHE A 172 -2.79 15.99 15.09
CA PHE A 172 -2.35 16.29 13.73
C PHE A 172 -3.35 15.77 12.69
N PHE A 173 -3.74 14.49 12.80
CA PHE A 173 -4.52 13.81 11.76
C PHE A 173 -5.99 14.17 11.75
N GLN A 174 -6.57 14.62 12.86
CA GLN A 174 -7.99 15.02 12.95
C GLN A 174 -8.38 16.06 11.87
N ASN A 175 -7.46 16.93 11.49
CA ASN A 175 -7.71 17.97 10.48
C ASN A 175 -7.82 17.44 9.04
N PHE A 176 -7.42 16.20 8.80
CA PHE A 176 -7.43 15.55 7.48
C PHE A 176 -8.51 14.46 7.36
N ILE A 177 -9.31 14.27 8.41
CA ILE A 177 -10.37 13.26 8.48
C ILE A 177 -11.72 13.97 8.37
N GLU A 178 -12.43 13.66 7.29
CA GLU A 178 -13.79 14.17 7.06
C GLU A 178 -14.83 13.06 7.26
N GLY A 179 -15.98 13.41 7.79
CA GLY A 179 -17.11 12.47 7.95
C GLY A 179 -17.05 11.57 9.19
N TYR A 180 -16.06 11.73 10.07
CA TYR A 180 -15.92 10.98 11.33
C TYR A 180 -15.77 11.92 12.51
N ASP A 181 -16.35 11.53 13.66
CA ASP A 181 -16.34 12.35 14.89
C ASP A 181 -14.93 12.52 15.47
N ASN A 182 -14.08 11.50 15.32
CA ASN A 182 -12.71 11.47 15.82
C ASN A 182 -11.86 10.45 15.05
N VAL A 183 -10.54 10.48 15.32
CA VAL A 183 -9.55 9.60 14.68
C VAL A 183 -9.81 8.12 15.01
N GLU A 184 -10.25 7.81 16.22
CA GLU A 184 -10.55 6.45 16.65
C GLU A 184 -11.69 5.84 15.82
N ASN A 185 -12.77 6.60 15.57
CA ASN A 185 -13.89 6.15 14.76
C ASN A 185 -13.50 5.94 13.30
N PHE A 186 -12.67 6.84 12.76
CA PHE A 186 -12.10 6.67 11.43
C PHE A 186 -11.24 5.39 11.36
N CYS A 187 -10.35 5.20 12.33
CA CYS A 187 -9.47 4.02 12.36
C CYS A 187 -10.29 2.72 12.42
N ALA A 188 -11.29 2.65 13.27
CA ALA A 188 -12.13 1.46 13.42
C ALA A 188 -12.94 1.12 12.16
N GLN A 189 -13.29 2.10 11.33
CA GLN A 189 -14.15 1.89 10.15
C GLN A 189 -13.40 1.83 8.84
N GLU A 190 -12.24 2.48 8.71
CA GLU A 190 -11.52 2.58 7.45
C GLU A 190 -10.12 1.97 7.49
N VAL A 191 -9.42 2.04 8.63
CA VAL A 191 -8.03 1.59 8.70
C VAL A 191 -7.90 0.13 9.11
N GLU A 192 -8.58 -0.29 10.19
CA GLU A 192 -8.47 -1.63 10.78
C GLU A 192 -9.25 -2.69 9.99
N VAL A 193 -10.22 -2.27 9.20
CA VAL A 193 -11.10 -3.16 8.43
C VAL A 193 -10.37 -3.69 7.20
N MET A 194 -10.40 -5.02 7.00
CA MET A 194 -9.88 -5.65 5.80
C MET A 194 -10.72 -5.29 4.56
N ASN A 195 -10.11 -5.38 3.39
CA ASN A 195 -10.73 -5.11 2.09
C ASN A 195 -11.19 -3.64 1.92
N ARG A 196 -10.61 -2.73 2.69
CA ARG A 196 -10.79 -1.29 2.53
C ARG A 196 -9.61 -0.68 1.79
N GLU A 197 -9.89 0.15 0.80
CA GLU A 197 -8.89 0.89 0.05
C GLU A 197 -8.13 1.87 0.96
N SER A 198 -6.88 2.13 0.60
CA SER A 198 -6.00 3.01 1.37
C SER A 198 -5.77 4.32 0.65
N ASP A 199 -5.92 5.42 1.37
CA ASP A 199 -5.65 6.77 0.92
C ASP A 199 -4.31 7.31 1.43
N HIS A 200 -3.95 8.53 1.04
CA HIS A 200 -2.71 9.20 1.43
C HIS A 200 -2.48 9.21 2.96
N ILE A 201 -3.53 9.32 3.76
CA ILE A 201 -3.44 9.32 5.23
C ILE A 201 -2.90 7.98 5.76
N HIS A 202 -3.31 6.86 5.17
CA HIS A 202 -2.82 5.52 5.53
C HIS A 202 -1.33 5.38 5.17
N ILE A 203 -0.96 5.86 3.98
CA ILE A 203 0.42 5.81 3.48
C ILE A 203 1.34 6.62 4.36
N LEU A 204 0.96 7.87 4.66
CA LEU A 204 1.72 8.76 5.52
C LEU A 204 1.88 8.16 6.93
N ALA A 205 0.82 7.65 7.50
CA ALA A 205 0.84 7.07 8.84
C ALA A 205 1.74 5.83 8.91
N LEU A 206 1.61 4.88 7.96
CA LEU A 206 2.41 3.66 7.95
C LEU A 206 3.89 3.96 7.69
N SER A 207 4.20 4.83 6.72
CA SER A 207 5.58 5.22 6.41
C SER A 207 6.26 5.86 7.61
N SER A 208 5.55 6.75 8.32
CA SER A 208 6.04 7.41 9.52
C SER A 208 6.20 6.44 10.69
N ALA A 209 5.21 5.56 10.92
CA ALA A 209 5.23 4.57 11.99
C ALA A 209 6.43 3.63 11.89
N LEU A 210 6.81 3.24 10.69
CA LEU A 210 7.87 2.28 10.42
C LEU A 210 9.18 2.93 9.93
N SER A 211 9.24 4.26 9.85
CA SER A 211 10.37 5.01 9.27
C SER A 211 10.79 4.45 7.90
N ALA A 212 9.80 4.09 7.08
CA ALA A 212 9.99 3.55 5.73
C ALA A 212 9.75 4.63 4.68
N THR A 213 10.62 4.72 3.69
CA THR A 213 10.44 5.66 2.58
C THR A 213 9.69 4.98 1.43
N ILE A 214 8.56 5.54 1.04
CA ILE A 214 7.70 5.04 -0.03
C ILE A 214 7.66 6.07 -1.15
N LEU A 215 7.99 5.63 -2.37
CA LEU A 215 7.83 6.43 -3.58
C LEU A 215 6.65 5.88 -4.39
N ILE A 216 5.71 6.75 -4.71
CA ILE A 216 4.53 6.39 -5.50
C ILE A 216 4.56 7.14 -6.82
N GLU A 217 4.55 6.38 -7.93
CA GLU A 217 4.28 6.90 -9.27
C GLU A 217 2.79 6.81 -9.56
N TYR A 218 2.21 7.86 -10.11
CA TYR A 218 0.77 7.95 -10.39
C TYR A 218 0.49 7.71 -11.88
N LEU A 219 -0.25 6.65 -12.14
CA LEU A 219 -0.81 6.33 -13.45
C LEU A 219 -2.31 6.67 -13.45
N ASP A 220 -2.61 7.95 -13.61
CA ASP A 220 -3.96 8.50 -13.67
C ASP A 220 -4.18 9.31 -14.97
N ARG A 221 -5.38 9.86 -15.14
CA ARG A 221 -5.71 10.69 -16.32
C ARG A 221 -5.35 12.17 -16.18
N ASN A 222 -4.70 12.56 -15.09
CA ASN A 222 -4.28 13.96 -14.93
C ASN A 222 -3.21 14.28 -15.97
N LEU A 223 -3.48 15.28 -16.78
CA LEU A 223 -2.53 15.81 -17.76
C LEU A 223 -1.37 16.45 -17.00
N ASN A 224 -0.14 16.18 -17.42
CA ASN A 224 1.01 16.91 -16.93
C ASN A 224 0.76 18.41 -17.16
N PRO A 225 0.89 19.27 -16.13
CA PRO A 225 0.73 20.72 -16.32
C PRO A 225 1.73 21.34 -17.31
N ASN A 226 2.72 20.58 -17.76
CA ASN A 226 3.70 21.02 -18.76
C ASN A 226 3.19 20.98 -20.22
N ASN A 227 1.99 20.45 -20.48
CA ASN A 227 1.37 20.45 -21.81
C ASN A 227 0.17 21.40 -21.93
N ALA A 228 -0.15 22.20 -20.92
CA ALA A 228 -1.15 23.25 -20.99
C ALA A 228 -0.48 24.55 -21.44
N ASP A 229 -0.68 24.84 -22.71
CA ASP A 229 -0.63 26.14 -23.37
C ASP A 229 0.67 26.96 -23.35
N ASN A 230 1.30 26.95 -24.54
CA ASN A 230 1.98 28.11 -25.08
C ASN A 230 0.96 29.26 -25.24
N ASP A 231 0.65 29.98 -24.17
CA ASP A 231 0.17 31.34 -24.27
C ASP A 231 1.02 32.26 -23.37
N VAL A 232 1.63 33.16 -24.07
CA VAL A 232 2.58 34.16 -23.68
C VAL A 232 2.02 35.04 -22.55
N ASP A 233 2.73 35.13 -21.40
CA ASP A 233 3.07 36.45 -20.92
C ASP A 233 4.37 36.45 -20.08
N ASN A 234 5.22 37.35 -20.50
CA ASN A 234 6.57 37.62 -20.05
C ASN A 234 6.51 38.50 -18.81
N SER A 235 6.88 38.01 -17.63
CA SER A 235 7.65 38.83 -16.68
C SER A 235 8.00 38.09 -15.38
N SER A 236 9.28 38.14 -15.05
CA SER A 236 9.92 38.00 -13.72
C SER A 236 10.21 36.56 -13.21
N SER A 237 11.45 36.17 -13.52
CA SER A 237 12.40 35.43 -12.66
C SER A 237 11.93 34.94 -11.29
N ASN A 238 11.61 33.67 -11.22
CA ASN A 238 12.03 32.77 -10.14
C ASN A 238 11.98 31.35 -10.69
N GLN A 239 13.16 30.76 -10.90
CA GLN A 239 13.28 29.36 -11.33
C GLN A 239 12.86 28.46 -10.18
N ILE A 240 11.58 28.14 -10.11
CA ILE A 240 11.10 26.93 -9.43
C ILE A 240 11.23 25.82 -10.46
N SER A 241 12.25 25.00 -10.29
CA SER A 241 12.38 23.74 -11.02
C SER A 241 11.20 22.87 -10.62
N ILE A 242 10.11 22.90 -11.40
CA ILE A 242 8.99 21.97 -11.25
C ILE A 242 9.48 20.64 -11.82
N LYS A 243 10.00 19.78 -10.94
CA LYS A 243 10.14 18.36 -11.24
C LYS A 243 8.76 17.86 -11.63
N SER A 244 8.65 17.13 -12.74
CA SER A 244 7.41 16.58 -13.29
C SER A 244 6.66 15.78 -12.21
N SER A 245 5.52 16.26 -11.79
CA SER A 245 4.92 15.96 -10.50
C SER A 245 3.87 14.84 -10.53
N ASN A 246 4.16 13.73 -11.16
CA ASN A 246 3.36 12.51 -11.01
C ASN A 246 3.97 11.53 -9.98
N GLN A 247 4.82 12.02 -9.08
CA GLN A 247 5.54 11.21 -8.11
C GLN A 247 5.45 11.85 -6.73
N HIS A 248 5.05 11.07 -5.73
CA HIS A 248 5.07 11.49 -4.33
C HIS A 248 5.96 10.58 -3.49
N THR A 249 6.73 11.17 -2.58
CA THR A 249 7.57 10.44 -1.61
C THR A 249 7.04 10.67 -0.21
N PHE A 250 6.88 9.59 0.56
CA PHE A 250 6.44 9.60 1.95
C PHE A 250 7.57 9.09 2.85
N GLY A 251 7.69 9.63 4.07
CA GLY A 251 8.59 9.12 5.10
C GLY A 251 10.04 9.59 5.02
N SER A 252 10.38 10.58 4.21
CA SER A 252 11.71 11.22 4.25
C SER A 252 11.72 12.36 5.24
N ASP A 253 12.67 12.40 6.17
CA ASP A 253 12.89 13.51 7.12
C ASP A 253 13.48 14.78 6.46
N GLY A 254 13.11 15.06 5.20
CA GLY A 254 13.55 16.24 4.47
C GLY A 254 14.98 16.20 3.93
N ASN A 255 15.74 15.16 4.19
CA ASN A 255 17.03 14.91 3.54
C ASN A 255 16.82 13.99 2.34
N ASP A 256 16.72 14.59 1.19
CA ASP A 256 16.32 14.04 -0.12
C ASP A 256 17.31 13.00 -0.72
N ASP A 257 18.36 12.62 -0.02
CA ASP A 257 19.42 11.75 -0.53
C ASP A 257 19.32 10.28 -0.12
N SER A 258 18.33 9.87 0.71
CA SER A 258 18.12 8.46 1.02
C SER A 258 17.31 7.80 -0.08
N PRO A 259 17.81 6.73 -0.72
CA PRO A 259 17.05 6.02 -1.74
C PRO A 259 15.75 5.48 -1.16
N SER A 260 14.65 5.65 -1.89
CA SER A 260 13.36 5.08 -1.49
C SER A 260 13.48 3.56 -1.36
N GLN A 261 12.99 3.04 -0.24
CA GLN A 261 13.03 1.59 0.05
C GLN A 261 11.93 0.84 -0.70
N ILE A 262 10.82 1.51 -0.97
CA ILE A 262 9.62 0.93 -1.58
C ILE A 262 9.17 1.80 -2.74
N TYR A 263 8.88 1.15 -3.88
CA TYR A 263 8.39 1.81 -5.08
C TYR A 263 7.05 1.20 -5.50
N LEU A 264 6.01 2.03 -5.56
CA LEU A 264 4.66 1.61 -5.92
C LEU A 264 4.15 2.38 -7.13
N LEU A 265 3.32 1.71 -7.93
CA LEU A 265 2.54 2.31 -9.01
C LEU A 265 1.08 2.40 -8.55
N TYR A 266 0.60 3.62 -8.38
CA TYR A 266 -0.82 3.87 -8.12
C TYR A 266 -1.60 3.96 -9.42
N LYS A 267 -2.71 3.25 -9.47
CA LYS A 267 -3.81 3.41 -10.43
C LYS A 267 -5.07 3.72 -9.61
N PRO A 268 -6.08 4.40 -10.15
CA PRO A 268 -7.29 4.69 -9.38
C PRO A 268 -7.82 3.45 -8.64
N GLY A 269 -7.83 3.52 -7.30
CA GLY A 269 -8.25 2.43 -6.41
C GLY A 269 -7.28 1.25 -6.27
N HIS A 270 -6.02 1.34 -6.77
CA HIS A 270 -5.13 0.17 -6.79
C HIS A 270 -3.64 0.51 -6.73
N TYR A 271 -2.85 -0.39 -6.08
CA TYR A 271 -1.39 -0.29 -6.01
C TYR A 271 -0.72 -1.56 -6.50
N ASP A 272 0.29 -1.42 -7.39
CA ASP A 272 1.21 -2.46 -7.82
C ASP A 272 2.64 -2.12 -7.37
N ILE A 273 3.54 -3.12 -7.34
CA ILE A 273 4.94 -2.96 -6.98
C ILE A 273 5.77 -2.73 -8.24
N ILE A 274 6.61 -1.70 -8.26
CA ILE A 274 7.51 -1.41 -9.38
C ILE A 274 8.97 -1.42 -8.95
N TYR A 275 9.85 -1.74 -9.88
CA TYR A 275 11.29 -1.91 -9.63
C TYR A 275 12.09 -0.98 -10.53
N PRO A 276 12.89 -0.06 -9.95
CA PRO A 276 13.73 0.85 -10.73
C PRO A 276 14.74 0.07 -11.57
N LYS A 277 15.14 0.67 -12.71
CA LYS A 277 16.31 0.22 -13.45
C LYS A 277 17.55 0.48 -12.60
N LEU A 278 18.42 -0.51 -12.51
CA LEU A 278 19.73 -0.31 -11.92
C LEU A 278 20.52 0.66 -12.82
N THR A 279 20.91 1.79 -12.26
CA THR A 279 21.77 2.79 -12.90
C THR A 279 23.22 2.33 -12.87
#